data_6083de7648aaa23c90402d6540c1784e
#
_entry.id   6083de7648aaa23c90402d6540c1784e
#
_cell.length_a   1.000
_cell.length_b   1.000
_cell.length_c   1.000
_cell.angle_alpha   90.00
_cell.angle_beta   90.00
_cell.angle_gamma   90.00
#
_symmetry.space_group_name_H-M   'P 1'
#
loop_
_entity.id
_entity.type
_entity.pdbx_description
1 polymer ?
#
loop_
_entity_poly.entity_id
_entity_poly.type
_entity_poly.pdbx_seq_one_letter_code
_entity_poly.pdbx_strand_id
1 'polypeptide(L)'
;MEIYTIGHSNYDLSRLVDMLNKYNINCVVDIRGIPYSKYNVQYNKEAIQKTLNDLGFTYIYMAKEFAAKRDSKISYNKEGYADFHKVINEESFKNGIERLKIGISKGYRIALLGAMQEPVRCHRSILVGRELEKHGFKVNHILHDYSICDQREIENMLLDKYFKDRGQITIDSLIGNEKSEEEMIEEGYLSLIHI
;
A
#
# COMPACT_ATOMS: atom_id res chain seq x y z
N MET A 1 4.21 -5.33 -15.04
CA MET A 1 5.37 -5.11 -14.12
C MET A 1 5.00 -5.66 -12.76
N GLU A 2 5.94 -6.29 -12.04
CA GLU A 2 5.66 -6.84 -10.71
C GLU A 2 6.26 -5.95 -9.62
N ILE A 3 5.50 -5.71 -8.55
CA ILE A 3 5.95 -4.94 -7.38
C ILE A 3 5.42 -5.59 -6.12
N TYR A 4 6.17 -5.47 -5.03
CA TYR A 4 5.80 -6.02 -3.73
C TYR A 4 5.48 -4.93 -2.75
N THR A 5 4.73 -5.25 -1.70
CA THR A 5 4.55 -4.39 -0.53
C THR A 5 4.78 -5.20 0.74
N ILE A 6 5.26 -4.57 1.79
CA ILE A 6 5.52 -5.19 3.08
C ILE A 6 5.21 -4.21 4.21
N GLY A 7 4.73 -4.73 5.34
CA GLY A 7 4.55 -3.95 6.56
C GLY A 7 5.53 -4.41 7.62
N HIS A 8 6.28 -3.48 8.22
CA HIS A 8 7.28 -3.86 9.22
C HIS A 8 6.67 -4.25 10.57
N SER A 9 5.45 -3.76 10.90
CA SER A 9 4.82 -4.00 12.21
C SER A 9 5.79 -3.70 13.38
N ASN A 10 5.86 -4.61 14.34
CA ASN A 10 6.83 -4.61 15.45
C ASN A 10 7.84 -5.78 15.32
N TYR A 11 8.08 -6.26 14.12
CA TYR A 11 8.99 -7.38 13.89
C TYR A 11 10.44 -7.02 14.24
N ASP A 12 11.22 -8.03 14.59
CA ASP A 12 12.66 -7.89 14.53
C ASP A 12 13.12 -7.62 13.09
N LEU A 13 14.15 -6.82 12.94
CA LEU A 13 14.61 -6.42 11.61
C LEU A 13 15.11 -7.63 10.78
N SER A 14 15.66 -8.66 11.43
CA SER A 14 16.03 -9.93 10.79
C SER A 14 14.84 -10.58 10.08
N ARG A 15 13.66 -10.61 10.73
CA ARG A 15 12.44 -11.15 10.13
C ARG A 15 12.02 -10.37 8.88
N LEU A 16 12.09 -9.04 8.92
CA LEU A 16 11.82 -8.23 7.73
C LEU A 16 12.76 -8.59 6.59
N VAL A 17 14.06 -8.72 6.89
CA VAL A 17 15.10 -9.10 5.92
C VAL A 17 14.83 -10.49 5.33
N ASP A 18 14.45 -11.47 6.16
CA ASP A 18 14.10 -12.83 5.70
C ASP A 18 12.89 -12.80 4.74
N MET A 19 11.86 -12.00 5.05
CA MET A 19 10.70 -11.81 4.18
C MET A 19 11.09 -11.17 2.84
N LEU A 20 11.98 -10.19 2.85
CA LEU A 20 12.50 -9.55 1.63
C LEU A 20 13.31 -10.52 0.79
N ASN A 21 14.21 -11.29 1.43
CA ASN A 21 15.07 -12.30 0.76
C ASN A 21 14.24 -13.42 0.13
N LYS A 22 13.17 -13.87 0.79
CA LYS A 22 12.28 -14.91 0.24
C LYS A 22 11.76 -14.56 -1.15
N TYR A 23 11.54 -13.29 -1.41
CA TYR A 23 11.00 -12.80 -2.70
C TYR A 23 12.08 -12.15 -3.57
N ASN A 24 13.35 -12.31 -3.23
CA ASN A 24 14.50 -11.74 -3.96
C ASN A 24 14.37 -10.22 -4.12
N ILE A 25 13.81 -9.53 -3.14
CA ILE A 25 13.75 -8.07 -3.12
C ILE A 25 15.17 -7.53 -2.98
N ASN A 26 15.52 -6.54 -3.78
CA ASN A 26 16.81 -5.85 -3.70
C ASN A 26 16.67 -4.33 -3.50
N CYS A 27 15.43 -3.82 -3.54
CA CYS A 27 15.15 -2.40 -3.32
C CYS A 27 13.93 -2.24 -2.40
N VAL A 28 14.12 -1.52 -1.31
CA VAL A 28 13.05 -1.15 -0.38
C VAL A 28 12.70 0.32 -0.56
N VAL A 29 11.47 0.60 -0.93
CA VAL A 29 10.94 1.95 -1.08
C VAL A 29 10.08 2.27 0.13
N ASP A 30 10.57 3.11 1.03
CA ASP A 30 9.86 3.51 2.24
C ASP A 30 8.84 4.61 1.94
N ILE A 31 7.57 4.28 2.07
CA ILE A 31 6.43 5.16 1.80
C ILE A 31 5.76 5.70 3.07
N ARG A 32 6.37 5.50 4.23
CA ARG A 32 5.85 6.01 5.50
C ARG A 32 6.02 7.52 5.62
N GLY A 33 4.97 8.23 5.99
CA GLY A 33 5.02 9.69 6.14
C GLY A 33 5.89 10.16 7.31
N ILE A 34 5.88 9.41 8.44
CA ILE A 34 6.67 9.71 9.64
C ILE A 34 7.34 8.40 10.08
N PRO A 35 8.54 8.08 9.55
CA PRO A 35 9.24 6.83 9.83
C PRO A 35 10.06 6.90 11.12
N TYR A 36 9.42 7.32 12.22
CA TYR A 36 10.05 7.46 13.53
C TYR A 36 9.13 6.91 14.62
N SER A 37 9.67 6.06 15.50
CA SER A 37 8.97 5.46 16.61
C SER A 37 9.87 5.38 17.84
N LYS A 38 9.31 5.65 19.01
CA LYS A 38 10.00 5.43 20.30
C LYS A 38 10.07 3.95 20.67
N TYR A 39 9.17 3.12 20.12
CA TYR A 39 9.03 1.70 20.46
C TYR A 39 9.77 0.79 19.49
N ASN A 40 9.80 1.15 18.22
CA ASN A 40 10.39 0.37 17.15
C ASN A 40 11.54 1.16 16.51
N VAL A 41 12.55 1.51 17.32
CA VAL A 41 13.66 2.38 16.94
C VAL A 41 14.48 1.84 15.77
N GLN A 42 14.52 0.50 15.60
CA GLN A 42 15.17 -0.18 14.48
C GLN A 42 14.56 0.19 13.12
N TYR A 43 13.31 0.68 13.11
CA TYR A 43 12.59 1.14 11.93
C TYR A 43 12.62 2.65 11.74
N ASN A 44 13.32 3.40 12.60
CA ASN A 44 13.58 4.82 12.34
C ASN A 44 14.38 4.95 11.05
N LYS A 45 14.09 5.98 10.26
CA LYS A 45 14.55 6.13 8.88
C LYS A 45 16.05 5.87 8.72
N GLU A 46 16.86 6.52 9.53
CA GLU A 46 18.33 6.41 9.44
C GLU A 46 18.81 5.00 9.85
N ALA A 47 18.17 4.41 10.87
CA ALA A 47 18.53 3.09 11.36
C ALA A 47 18.23 2.00 10.32
N ILE A 48 16.99 1.97 9.78
CA ILE A 48 16.61 0.98 8.76
C ILE A 48 17.39 1.20 7.47
N GLN A 49 17.58 2.44 7.04
CA GLN A 49 18.38 2.77 5.84
C GLN A 49 19.80 2.22 5.96
N LYS A 50 20.46 2.49 7.10
CA LYS A 50 21.81 1.99 7.33
C LYS A 50 21.85 0.47 7.29
N THR A 51 20.97 -0.20 8.03
CA THR A 51 20.98 -1.67 8.11
C THR A 51 20.67 -2.31 6.76
N LEU A 52 19.68 -1.81 6.02
CA LEU A 52 19.36 -2.37 4.69
C LEU A 52 20.52 -2.17 3.71
N ASN A 53 21.15 -0.99 3.72
CA ASN A 53 22.31 -0.74 2.85
C ASN A 53 23.50 -1.62 3.22
N ASP A 54 23.79 -1.81 4.51
CA ASP A 54 24.86 -2.70 5.00
C ASP A 54 24.64 -4.16 4.58
N LEU A 55 23.37 -4.56 4.40
CA LEU A 55 22.95 -5.88 3.93
C LEU A 55 22.83 -5.99 2.39
N GLY A 56 23.17 -4.95 1.65
CA GLY A 56 23.17 -4.94 0.18
C GLY A 56 21.84 -4.56 -0.48
N PHE A 57 20.81 -4.16 0.28
CA PHE A 57 19.59 -3.62 -0.29
C PHE A 57 19.77 -2.15 -0.66
N THR A 58 19.10 -1.73 -1.74
CA THR A 58 18.92 -0.30 -2.03
C THR A 58 17.73 0.22 -1.20
N TYR A 59 17.93 1.28 -0.42
CA TYR A 59 16.86 1.95 0.31
C TYR A 59 16.55 3.31 -0.31
N ILE A 60 15.27 3.58 -0.58
CA ILE A 60 14.79 4.84 -1.15
C ILE A 60 13.61 5.36 -0.32
N TYR A 61 13.66 6.61 0.13
CA TYR A 61 12.54 7.25 0.82
C TYR A 61 11.66 8.01 -0.16
N MET A 62 10.37 7.63 -0.25
CA MET A 62 9.39 8.18 -1.19
C MET A 62 8.08 8.60 -0.48
N ALA A 63 8.19 9.21 0.70
CA ALA A 63 7.01 9.68 1.43
C ALA A 63 6.32 10.86 0.73
N LYS A 64 7.07 11.76 0.09
CA LYS A 64 6.48 12.87 -0.68
C LYS A 64 5.56 12.37 -1.77
N GLU A 65 5.93 11.26 -2.39
CA GLU A 65 5.19 10.65 -3.47
C GLU A 65 3.98 9.86 -2.94
N PHE A 66 4.18 9.00 -1.93
CA PHE A 66 3.24 7.94 -1.61
C PHE A 66 2.67 7.92 -0.19
N ALA A 67 3.15 8.75 0.74
CA ALA A 67 2.57 8.75 2.08
C ALA A 67 1.11 9.21 2.09
N ALA A 68 0.31 8.67 3.02
CA ALA A 68 -1.06 9.13 3.22
C ALA A 68 -1.11 10.58 3.74
N LYS A 69 -0.13 10.97 4.57
CA LYS A 69 0.00 12.38 5.00
C LYS A 69 0.56 13.21 3.87
N ARG A 70 -0.21 14.22 3.44
CA ARG A 70 0.14 15.12 2.33
C ARG A 70 0.54 16.51 2.84
N ASP A 71 1.42 17.18 2.11
CA ASP A 71 1.83 18.56 2.39
C ASP A 71 0.75 19.56 1.96
N SER A 72 0.03 19.25 0.88
CA SER A 72 -1.01 20.11 0.34
C SER A 72 -2.33 19.95 1.10
N LYS A 73 -2.87 21.04 1.64
CA LYS A 73 -4.19 21.06 2.29
C LYS A 73 -5.33 20.75 1.31
N ILE A 74 -5.15 20.98 0.01
CA ILE A 74 -6.14 20.69 -1.03
C ILE A 74 -6.40 19.18 -1.13
N SER A 75 -5.42 18.37 -0.79
CA SER A 75 -5.48 16.90 -0.86
C SER A 75 -6.26 16.27 0.30
N TYR A 76 -6.86 17.09 1.16
CA TYR A 76 -7.69 16.62 2.26
C TYR A 76 -9.18 16.85 1.96
N ASN A 77 -10.03 15.99 2.53
CA ASN A 77 -11.47 16.16 2.53
C ASN A 77 -11.89 17.13 3.66
N LYS A 78 -13.20 17.41 3.75
CA LYS A 78 -13.75 18.34 4.76
C LYS A 78 -13.59 17.84 6.21
N GLU A 79 -13.39 16.54 6.38
CA GLU A 79 -13.23 15.89 7.67
C GLU A 79 -11.76 15.84 8.12
N GLY A 80 -10.81 16.28 7.28
CA GLY A 80 -9.38 16.34 7.58
C GLY A 80 -8.62 15.07 7.22
N TYR A 81 -9.22 14.14 6.49
CA TYR A 81 -8.56 12.94 5.98
C TYR A 81 -8.07 13.13 4.55
N ALA A 82 -6.98 12.46 4.18
CA ALA A 82 -6.47 12.50 2.82
C ALA A 82 -7.54 11.96 1.84
N ASP A 83 -7.90 12.78 0.88
CA ASP A 83 -8.81 12.43 -0.22
C ASP A 83 -8.00 11.69 -1.29
N PHE A 84 -8.14 10.38 -1.35
CA PHE A 84 -7.33 9.54 -2.24
C PHE A 84 -7.53 9.88 -3.71
N HIS A 85 -8.73 10.31 -4.13
CA HIS A 85 -8.96 10.77 -5.50
C HIS A 85 -8.16 12.03 -5.84
N LYS A 86 -7.92 12.90 -4.87
CA LYS A 86 -7.06 14.08 -5.07
C LYS A 86 -5.59 13.70 -5.01
N VAL A 87 -5.21 12.84 -4.07
CA VAL A 87 -3.82 12.40 -3.88
C VAL A 87 -3.25 11.75 -5.14
N ILE A 88 -3.98 10.82 -5.78
CA ILE A 88 -3.51 10.16 -7.01
C ILE A 88 -3.35 11.11 -8.18
N ASN A 89 -3.99 12.26 -8.14
CA ASN A 89 -3.87 13.30 -9.16
C ASN A 89 -2.73 14.29 -8.90
N GLU A 90 -2.06 14.24 -7.75
CA GLU A 90 -0.89 15.05 -7.48
C GLU A 90 0.26 14.70 -8.41
N GLU A 91 0.98 15.72 -8.88
CA GLU A 91 2.17 15.57 -9.72
C GLU A 91 3.25 14.73 -9.03
N SER A 92 3.41 14.89 -7.71
CA SER A 92 4.34 14.08 -6.91
C SER A 92 3.99 12.59 -6.95
N PHE A 93 2.72 12.24 -6.85
CA PHE A 93 2.26 10.86 -6.89
C PHE A 93 2.50 10.24 -8.28
N LYS A 94 2.13 10.94 -9.35
CA LYS A 94 2.35 10.50 -10.74
C LYS A 94 3.84 10.30 -11.04
N ASN A 95 4.67 11.25 -10.62
CA ASN A 95 6.14 11.14 -10.73
C ASN A 95 6.69 9.96 -9.94
N GLY A 96 6.08 9.64 -8.78
CA GLY A 96 6.41 8.46 -7.99
C GLY A 96 6.20 7.17 -8.78
N ILE A 97 5.07 7.03 -9.46
CA ILE A 97 4.75 5.87 -10.31
C ILE A 97 5.80 5.72 -11.42
N GLU A 98 6.15 6.80 -12.12
CA GLU A 98 7.16 6.76 -13.18
C GLU A 98 8.54 6.38 -12.63
N ARG A 99 8.92 6.85 -11.46
CA ARG A 99 10.17 6.45 -10.77
C ARG A 99 10.19 4.94 -10.46
N LEU A 100 9.06 4.36 -10.03
CA LEU A 100 8.96 2.91 -9.80
C LEU A 100 9.12 2.13 -11.12
N LYS A 101 8.48 2.57 -12.21
CA LYS A 101 8.65 1.97 -13.55
C LYS A 101 10.11 1.98 -13.98
N ILE A 102 10.77 3.12 -13.85
CA ILE A 102 12.21 3.26 -14.17
C ILE A 102 13.05 2.34 -13.29
N GLY A 103 12.76 2.25 -11.98
CA GLY A 103 13.46 1.34 -11.09
C GLY A 103 13.36 -0.12 -11.55
N ILE A 104 12.16 -0.58 -11.85
CA ILE A 104 11.92 -1.95 -12.34
C ILE A 104 12.63 -2.20 -13.68
N SER A 105 12.59 -1.24 -14.60
CA SER A 105 13.28 -1.37 -15.90
C SER A 105 14.81 -1.47 -15.76
N LYS A 106 15.36 -0.95 -14.67
CA LYS A 106 16.79 -1.08 -14.31
C LYS A 106 17.12 -2.38 -13.55
N GLY A 107 16.16 -3.28 -13.40
CA GLY A 107 16.36 -4.58 -12.74
C GLY A 107 16.14 -4.58 -11.23
N TYR A 108 15.62 -3.49 -10.65
CA TYR A 108 15.24 -3.50 -9.24
C TYR A 108 13.96 -4.32 -9.03
N ARG A 109 14.00 -5.20 -8.04
CA ARG A 109 12.84 -5.91 -7.50
C ARG A 109 12.41 -5.17 -6.23
N ILE A 110 11.32 -4.42 -6.34
CA ILE A 110 10.94 -3.39 -5.39
C ILE A 110 9.91 -3.91 -4.40
N ALA A 111 10.10 -3.60 -3.09
CA ALA A 111 9.07 -3.70 -2.07
C ALA A 111 8.76 -2.32 -1.47
N LEU A 112 7.49 -1.92 -1.47
CA LEU A 112 7.00 -0.72 -0.79
C LEU A 112 6.84 -1.02 0.69
N LEU A 113 7.52 -0.26 1.55
CA LEU A 113 7.52 -0.45 3.00
C LEU A 113 6.48 0.45 3.66
N GLY A 114 5.49 -0.15 4.30
CA GLY A 114 4.54 0.49 5.20
C GLY A 114 4.75 0.11 6.67
N ALA A 115 4.01 0.72 7.58
CA ALA A 115 4.11 0.44 9.01
C ALA A 115 3.22 -0.73 9.45
N MET A 116 1.99 -0.79 8.97
CA MET A 116 0.97 -1.74 9.43
C MET A 116 1.26 -3.16 8.93
N GLN A 117 0.97 -4.17 9.77
CA GLN A 117 1.13 -5.57 9.39
C GLN A 117 0.17 -5.94 8.25
N GLU A 118 -1.12 -5.67 8.45
CA GLU A 118 -2.17 -6.03 7.50
C GLU A 118 -2.22 -5.05 6.33
N PRO A 119 -2.16 -5.51 5.08
CA PRO A 119 -2.21 -4.62 3.92
C PRO A 119 -3.52 -3.83 3.87
N VAL A 120 -4.66 -4.46 4.13
CA VAL A 120 -6.00 -3.84 4.09
C VAL A 120 -6.15 -2.64 5.05
N ARG A 121 -5.30 -2.53 6.07
CA ARG A 121 -5.29 -1.44 7.04
C ARG A 121 -4.19 -0.42 6.79
N CYS A 122 -3.60 -0.40 5.61
CA CYS A 122 -2.45 0.45 5.31
C CYS A 122 -2.60 1.11 3.94
N HIS A 123 -2.24 2.38 3.87
CA HIS A 123 -2.23 3.14 2.62
C HIS A 123 -1.38 2.49 1.50
N ARG A 124 -0.42 1.61 1.86
CA ARG A 124 0.36 0.86 0.86
C ARG A 124 -0.49 -0.01 -0.07
N SER A 125 -1.64 -0.50 0.44
CA SER A 125 -2.60 -1.27 -0.35
C SER A 125 -3.75 -0.39 -0.83
N ILE A 126 -4.47 0.28 0.10
CA ILE A 126 -5.73 0.95 -0.19
C ILE A 126 -5.58 2.23 -1.05
N LEU A 127 -4.41 2.85 -1.05
CA LEU A 127 -4.09 4.00 -1.89
C LEU A 127 -3.09 3.60 -2.99
N VAL A 128 -1.89 3.17 -2.59
CA VAL A 128 -0.77 3.02 -3.53
C VAL A 128 -0.91 1.75 -4.36
N GLY A 129 -1.16 0.59 -3.74
CA GLY A 129 -1.31 -0.70 -4.42
C GLY A 129 -2.45 -0.67 -5.43
N ARG A 130 -3.60 -0.19 -5.02
CA ARG A 130 -4.78 -0.02 -5.87
C ARG A 130 -4.49 0.83 -7.11
N GLU A 131 -3.80 1.95 -6.93
CA GLU A 131 -3.50 2.84 -8.06
C GLU A 131 -2.42 2.24 -8.98
N LEU A 132 -1.43 1.54 -8.41
CA LEU A 132 -0.43 0.82 -9.20
C LEU A 132 -1.04 -0.27 -10.10
N GLU A 133 -2.05 -1.02 -9.62
CA GLU A 133 -2.79 -1.98 -10.45
C GLU A 133 -3.38 -1.32 -11.69
N LYS A 134 -4.02 -0.15 -11.55
CA LYS A 134 -4.56 0.62 -12.67
C LYS A 134 -3.48 1.07 -13.67
N HIS A 135 -2.24 1.21 -13.20
CA HIS A 135 -1.07 1.52 -14.02
C HIS A 135 -0.34 0.29 -14.59
N GLY A 136 -0.95 -0.91 -14.51
CA GLY A 136 -0.45 -2.15 -15.09
C GLY A 136 0.63 -2.85 -14.28
N PHE A 137 0.72 -2.56 -12.98
CA PHE A 137 1.53 -3.36 -12.06
C PHE A 137 0.72 -4.56 -11.56
N LYS A 138 1.41 -5.68 -11.33
CA LYS A 138 0.92 -6.76 -10.48
C LYS A 138 1.43 -6.52 -9.08
N VAL A 139 0.54 -6.20 -8.14
CA VAL A 139 0.89 -5.87 -6.77
C VAL A 139 0.75 -7.10 -5.88
N ASN A 140 1.86 -7.50 -5.24
CA ASN A 140 1.93 -8.64 -4.34
C ASN A 140 2.19 -8.13 -2.91
N HIS A 141 1.28 -8.38 -1.98
CA HIS A 141 1.43 -8.01 -0.57
C HIS A 141 2.06 -9.15 0.21
N ILE A 142 3.27 -8.96 0.73
CA ILE A 142 3.94 -9.92 1.60
C ILE A 142 3.27 -9.89 2.97
N LEU A 143 2.75 -11.04 3.40
CA LEU A 143 2.02 -11.21 4.65
C LEU A 143 2.95 -11.66 5.79
N HIS A 144 2.43 -11.60 7.03
CA HIS A 144 3.17 -11.93 8.24
C HIS A 144 3.65 -13.39 8.30
N ASP A 145 2.98 -14.30 7.64
CA ASP A 145 3.32 -15.73 7.54
C ASP A 145 4.26 -16.06 6.36
N TYR A 146 4.85 -15.02 5.76
CA TYR A 146 5.70 -15.12 4.58
C TYR A 146 4.96 -15.54 3.29
N SER A 147 3.65 -15.64 3.28
CA SER A 147 2.86 -15.78 2.05
C SER A 147 2.70 -14.45 1.34
N ILE A 148 2.10 -14.47 0.15
CA ILE A 148 1.66 -13.27 -0.56
C ILE A 148 0.18 -13.37 -0.83
N CYS A 149 -0.49 -12.22 -0.85
CA CYS A 149 -1.79 -12.04 -1.46
C CYS A 149 -1.71 -10.94 -2.52
N ASP A 150 -2.58 -10.98 -3.51
CA ASP A 150 -2.68 -9.93 -4.52
C ASP A 150 -3.70 -8.85 -4.13
N GLN A 151 -3.79 -7.80 -4.93
CA GLN A 151 -4.72 -6.70 -4.67
C GLN A 151 -6.19 -7.15 -4.75
N ARG A 152 -6.50 -8.13 -5.61
CA ARG A 152 -7.85 -8.69 -5.74
C ARG A 152 -8.28 -9.43 -4.48
N GLU A 153 -7.39 -10.14 -3.84
CA GLU A 153 -7.67 -10.80 -2.55
C GLU A 153 -7.95 -9.76 -1.45
N ILE A 154 -7.27 -8.60 -1.47
CA ILE A 154 -7.58 -7.48 -0.58
C ILE A 154 -9.00 -6.94 -0.84
N GLU A 155 -9.39 -6.78 -2.10
CA GLU A 155 -10.73 -6.34 -2.49
C GLU A 155 -11.80 -7.34 -2.05
N ASN A 156 -11.56 -8.64 -2.21
CA ASN A 156 -12.45 -9.67 -1.70
C ASN A 156 -12.62 -9.59 -0.17
N MET A 157 -11.53 -9.34 0.58
CA MET A 157 -11.62 -9.13 2.03
C MET A 157 -12.48 -7.90 2.39
N LEU A 158 -12.43 -6.83 1.60
CA LEU A 158 -13.29 -5.66 1.79
C LEU A 158 -14.76 -6.00 1.52
N LEU A 159 -15.03 -6.69 0.42
CA LEU A 159 -16.37 -7.12 0.07
C LEU A 159 -16.96 -8.03 1.15
N ASP A 160 -16.20 -9.00 1.64
CA ASP A 160 -16.63 -9.92 2.71
C ASP A 160 -16.87 -9.19 4.04
N LYS A 161 -16.13 -8.12 4.30
CA LYS A 161 -16.28 -7.34 5.53
C LYS A 161 -17.49 -6.42 5.52
N TYR A 162 -17.70 -5.69 4.43
CA TYR A 162 -18.66 -4.60 4.37
C TYR A 162 -19.94 -4.95 3.59
N PHE A 163 -19.90 -5.96 2.72
CA PHE A 163 -20.99 -6.36 1.82
C PHE A 163 -21.25 -7.86 1.90
N LYS A 164 -21.47 -8.36 3.12
CA LYS A 164 -21.65 -9.80 3.40
C LYS A 164 -22.84 -10.42 2.64
N ASP A 165 -23.88 -9.61 2.44
CA ASP A 165 -25.13 -10.05 1.80
C ASP A 165 -25.12 -9.85 0.27
N ARG A 166 -23.95 -9.50 -0.32
CA ARG A 166 -23.81 -9.38 -1.77
C ARG A 166 -24.17 -10.73 -2.42
N GLY A 167 -25.00 -10.68 -3.45
CA GLY A 167 -25.50 -11.87 -4.13
C GLY A 167 -26.79 -12.45 -3.54
N GLN A 168 -27.34 -11.89 -2.47
CA GLN A 168 -28.73 -12.17 -2.08
C GLN A 168 -29.68 -11.41 -3.00
N ILE A 169 -30.75 -12.09 -3.44
CA ILE A 169 -31.80 -11.43 -4.23
C ILE A 169 -32.54 -10.47 -3.31
N THR A 170 -32.41 -9.19 -3.59
CA THR A 170 -33.12 -8.10 -2.89
C THR A 170 -34.14 -7.46 -3.81
N ILE A 171 -35.04 -6.63 -3.26
CA ILE A 171 -35.94 -5.82 -4.08
C ILE A 171 -35.14 -4.89 -4.99
N ASP A 172 -34.04 -4.31 -4.50
CA ASP A 172 -33.18 -3.44 -5.28
C ASP A 172 -32.54 -4.18 -6.46
N SER A 173 -32.11 -5.46 -6.28
CA SER A 173 -31.60 -6.27 -7.39
C SER A 173 -32.66 -6.56 -8.45
N LEU A 174 -33.91 -6.75 -8.04
CA LEU A 174 -35.03 -7.01 -8.97
C LEU A 174 -35.42 -5.78 -9.80
N ILE A 175 -35.19 -4.58 -9.30
CA ILE A 175 -35.49 -3.33 -10.01
C ILE A 175 -34.28 -2.70 -10.68
N GLY A 176 -33.12 -3.41 -10.69
CA GLY A 176 -31.89 -2.96 -11.36
C GLY A 176 -31.14 -1.84 -10.64
N ASN A 177 -31.40 -1.64 -9.34
CA ASN A 177 -30.70 -0.67 -8.49
C ASN A 177 -29.57 -1.31 -7.65
N GLU A 178 -29.08 -2.46 -8.05
CA GLU A 178 -28.00 -3.14 -7.36
C GLU A 178 -26.65 -2.46 -7.63
N LYS A 179 -25.87 -2.23 -6.56
CA LYS A 179 -24.50 -1.72 -6.69
C LYS A 179 -23.64 -2.73 -7.45
N SER A 180 -22.89 -2.25 -8.42
CA SER A 180 -21.86 -3.06 -9.06
C SER A 180 -20.76 -3.45 -8.07
N GLU A 181 -20.02 -4.50 -8.36
CA GLU A 181 -18.89 -4.93 -7.53
C GLU A 181 -17.83 -3.83 -7.42
N GLU A 182 -17.59 -3.07 -8.50
CA GLU A 182 -16.68 -1.92 -8.48
C GLU A 182 -17.14 -0.82 -7.52
N GLU A 183 -18.43 -0.50 -7.49
CA GLU A 183 -19.00 0.48 -6.56
C GLU A 183 -18.89 0.02 -5.10
N MET A 184 -19.11 -1.27 -4.84
CA MET A 184 -18.94 -1.85 -3.51
C MET A 184 -17.47 -1.82 -3.06
N ILE A 185 -16.54 -2.14 -3.94
CA ILE A 185 -15.08 -2.05 -3.67
C ILE A 185 -14.70 -0.59 -3.36
N GLU A 186 -15.17 0.37 -4.16
CA GLU A 186 -14.92 1.79 -3.93
C GLU A 186 -15.40 2.25 -2.56
N GLU A 187 -16.64 1.90 -2.20
CA GLU A 187 -17.22 2.21 -0.89
C GLU A 187 -16.46 1.53 0.25
N GLY A 188 -16.02 0.29 0.06
CA GLY A 188 -15.17 -0.43 1.00
C GLY A 188 -13.84 0.29 1.24
N TYR A 189 -13.20 0.80 0.21
CA TYR A 189 -11.98 1.61 0.33
C TYR A 189 -12.24 2.94 1.03
N LEU A 190 -13.33 3.65 0.69
CA LEU A 190 -13.72 4.89 1.35
C LEU A 190 -13.97 4.70 2.85
N SER A 191 -14.49 3.53 3.26
CA SER A 191 -14.68 3.20 4.67
C SER A 191 -13.36 3.03 5.46
N LEU A 192 -12.22 2.93 4.77
CA LEU A 192 -10.89 2.78 5.35
C LEU A 192 -10.05 4.08 5.30
N ILE A 193 -10.58 5.16 4.75
CA ILE A 193 -9.83 6.41 4.53
C ILE A 193 -9.37 7.08 5.85
N HIS A 194 -9.92 6.65 6.98
CA HIS A 194 -9.60 7.14 8.33
C HIS A 194 -8.31 6.52 8.92
N ILE A 195 -7.48 5.89 8.12
CA ILE A 195 -6.22 5.23 8.51
C ILE A 195 -5.07 6.22 8.58
#